data_563bcf9aef52706c477c08f9dd4d8ba2
#
_entry.id   563bcf9aef52706c477c08f9dd4d8ba2
#
_cell.length_a   1.000
_cell.length_b   1.000
_cell.length_c   1.000
_cell.angle_alpha   90.00
_cell.angle_beta   90.00
_cell.angle_gamma   90.00
#
_symmetry.space_group_name_H-M   'P 1'
#
loop_
_entity.id
_entity.type
_entity.pdbx_description
1 polymer ?
#
loop_
_entity_poly.entity_id
_entity_poly.type
_entity_poly.pdbx_seq_one_letter_code
_entity_poly.pdbx_strand_id
1 'polypeptide(L)'
;MAEIGVGSYRRFLQGDQTALEELIREYSDSLVRYAYCYVKDTAIAEEMMEDAFVRVLLQKESIYDTPGLKAYLYKATRNRCIDYLRRHRREVPLEDVENVLFTPGADVSVYQSQRDQTVYKCMQALPQQYREVLELAYFERFSVDRICLVTGKRSKQVYNLLSRARAALKTLLEKEGITHEDL
;
A
#
# COMPACT_ATOMS: atom_id res chain seq x y z
N MET A 1 -8.29 -14.39 -14.90
CA MET A 1 -8.58 -14.93 -13.55
C MET A 1 -9.50 -13.95 -12.86
N ALA A 2 -10.68 -14.38 -12.40
CA ALA A 2 -11.58 -13.54 -11.62
C ALA A 2 -10.86 -13.19 -10.29
N GLU A 3 -10.90 -11.92 -9.87
CA GLU A 3 -10.43 -11.52 -8.55
C GLU A 3 -11.26 -12.28 -7.49
N ILE A 4 -10.61 -13.05 -6.65
CA ILE A 4 -11.28 -13.89 -5.63
C ILE A 4 -12.21 -13.02 -4.76
N GLY A 5 -11.76 -11.84 -4.36
CA GLY A 5 -12.53 -10.91 -3.54
C GLY A 5 -13.82 -10.35 -4.16
N VAL A 6 -13.98 -10.36 -5.49
CA VAL A 6 -15.21 -9.89 -6.15
C VAL A 6 -16.39 -10.83 -5.86
N GLY A 7 -16.11 -12.15 -5.80
CA GLY A 7 -17.14 -13.15 -5.43
C GLY A 7 -17.61 -12.97 -4.00
N SER A 8 -16.68 -12.83 -3.06
CA SER A 8 -16.98 -12.64 -1.63
C SER A 8 -17.67 -11.30 -1.39
N TYR A 9 -17.25 -10.21 -2.08
CA TYR A 9 -17.95 -8.93 -1.97
C TYR A 9 -19.40 -8.99 -2.45
N ARG A 10 -19.67 -9.70 -3.56
CA ARG A 10 -21.03 -9.90 -4.06
C ARG A 10 -21.90 -10.67 -3.08
N ARG A 11 -21.36 -11.74 -2.47
CA ARG A 11 -22.08 -12.51 -1.43
C ARG A 11 -22.35 -11.65 -0.20
N PHE A 12 -21.37 -10.84 0.23
CA PHE A 12 -21.56 -9.89 1.33
C PHE A 12 -22.72 -8.91 1.06
N LEU A 13 -22.82 -8.36 -0.15
CA LEU A 13 -23.93 -7.47 -0.52
C LEU A 13 -25.29 -8.17 -0.55
N GLN A 14 -25.30 -9.49 -0.69
CA GLN A 14 -26.51 -10.33 -0.60
C GLN A 14 -26.84 -10.74 0.85
N GLY A 15 -26.06 -10.29 1.83
CA GLY A 15 -26.29 -10.54 3.25
C GLY A 15 -25.46 -11.67 3.86
N ASP A 16 -24.52 -12.26 3.12
CA ASP A 16 -23.61 -13.29 3.63
C ASP A 16 -22.51 -12.63 4.46
N GLN A 17 -22.62 -12.71 5.79
CA GLN A 17 -21.63 -12.14 6.70
C GLN A 17 -20.28 -12.87 6.68
N THR A 18 -20.27 -14.17 6.35
CA THR A 18 -19.00 -14.93 6.28
C THR A 18 -18.13 -14.46 5.12
N ALA A 19 -18.73 -13.93 4.08
CA ALA A 19 -18.02 -13.34 2.95
C ALA A 19 -17.22 -12.08 3.31
N LEU A 20 -17.65 -11.35 4.35
CA LEU A 20 -16.88 -10.22 4.89
C LEU A 20 -15.59 -10.67 5.57
N GLU A 21 -15.66 -11.73 6.37
CA GLU A 21 -14.47 -12.30 7.02
C GLU A 21 -13.44 -12.79 6.00
N GLU A 22 -13.93 -13.39 4.90
CA GLU A 22 -13.06 -13.79 3.78
C GLU A 22 -12.36 -12.59 3.14
N LEU A 23 -13.08 -11.49 2.91
CA LEU A 23 -12.50 -10.26 2.35
C LEU A 23 -11.45 -9.66 3.27
N ILE A 24 -11.74 -9.57 4.56
CA ILE A 24 -10.79 -9.05 5.55
C ILE A 24 -9.54 -9.93 5.55
N ARG A 25 -9.68 -11.24 5.61
CA ARG A 25 -8.55 -12.19 5.62
C ARG A 25 -7.71 -12.09 4.35
N GLU A 26 -8.35 -11.84 3.20
CA GLU A 26 -7.66 -11.75 1.91
C GLU A 26 -6.83 -10.46 1.75
N TYR A 27 -7.35 -9.34 2.26
CA TYR A 27 -6.77 -8.03 1.94
C TYR A 27 -6.10 -7.33 3.13
N SER A 28 -6.37 -7.69 4.39
CA SER A 28 -5.90 -6.95 5.57
C SER A 28 -4.38 -6.79 5.59
N ASP A 29 -3.62 -7.87 5.50
CA ASP A 29 -2.16 -7.84 5.61
C ASP A 29 -1.52 -6.96 4.52
N SER A 30 -2.02 -7.07 3.29
CA SER A 30 -1.51 -6.27 2.17
C SER A 30 -1.89 -4.80 2.28
N LEU A 31 -3.08 -4.48 2.79
CA LEU A 31 -3.52 -3.11 3.02
C LEU A 31 -2.79 -2.47 4.21
N VAL A 32 -2.54 -3.20 5.29
CA VAL A 32 -1.72 -2.73 6.43
C VAL A 32 -0.30 -2.43 5.96
N ARG A 33 0.34 -3.33 5.20
CA ARG A 33 1.65 -3.09 4.61
C ARG A 33 1.66 -1.85 3.72
N TYR A 34 0.63 -1.67 2.89
CA TYR A 34 0.49 -0.49 2.05
C TYR A 34 0.28 0.79 2.86
N ALA A 35 -0.58 0.76 3.89
CA ALA A 35 -0.78 1.89 4.80
C ALA A 35 0.52 2.26 5.53
N TYR A 36 1.29 1.25 5.98
CA TYR A 36 2.58 1.45 6.62
C TYR A 36 3.60 2.21 5.74
N CYS A 37 3.50 2.12 4.41
CA CYS A 37 4.29 2.96 3.51
C CYS A 37 4.09 4.46 3.75
N TYR A 38 2.96 4.85 4.33
CA TYR A 38 2.59 6.25 4.62
C TYR A 38 2.86 6.64 6.06
N VAL A 39 2.30 5.87 7.01
CA VAL A 39 2.21 6.28 8.41
C VAL A 39 3.38 5.83 9.27
N LYS A 40 4.11 4.79 8.85
CA LYS A 40 5.29 4.25 9.54
C LYS A 40 5.03 3.74 10.96
N ASP A 41 3.79 3.47 11.28
CA ASP A 41 3.33 2.91 12.54
C ASP A 41 2.32 1.81 12.24
N THR A 42 2.52 0.61 12.80
CA THR A 42 1.69 -0.56 12.51
C THR A 42 0.29 -0.40 13.05
N ALA A 43 0.13 0.10 14.28
CA ALA A 43 -1.18 0.29 14.89
C ALA A 43 -2.02 1.32 14.11
N ILE A 44 -1.38 2.41 13.68
CA ILE A 44 -2.04 3.42 12.84
C ILE A 44 -2.36 2.85 11.46
N ALA A 45 -1.48 2.01 10.89
CA ALA A 45 -1.71 1.36 9.60
C ALA A 45 -2.92 0.41 9.65
N GLU A 46 -3.08 -0.34 10.73
CA GLU A 46 -4.23 -1.20 11.00
C GLU A 46 -5.52 -0.37 11.09
N GLU A 47 -5.51 0.73 11.86
CA GLU A 47 -6.65 1.66 11.94
C GLU A 47 -7.03 2.22 10.56
N MET A 48 -6.05 2.62 9.75
CA MET A 48 -6.31 3.14 8.39
C MET A 48 -6.92 2.07 7.47
N MET A 49 -6.52 0.83 7.61
CA MET A 49 -7.08 -0.30 6.88
C MET A 49 -8.51 -0.58 7.31
N GLU A 50 -8.79 -0.65 8.62
CA GLU A 50 -10.14 -0.87 9.16
C GLU A 50 -11.12 0.22 8.70
N ASP A 51 -10.73 1.48 8.82
CA ASP A 51 -11.48 2.63 8.35
C ASP A 51 -11.79 2.56 6.84
N ALA A 52 -10.83 2.08 6.03
CA ALA A 52 -11.02 1.91 4.60
C ALA A 52 -12.04 0.81 4.30
N PHE A 53 -12.00 -0.32 5.00
CA PHE A 53 -13.00 -1.38 4.87
C PHE A 53 -14.40 -0.88 5.24
N VAL A 54 -14.55 -0.25 6.42
CA VAL A 54 -15.83 0.31 6.86
C VAL A 54 -16.40 1.24 5.80
N ARG A 55 -15.57 2.13 5.25
CA ARG A 55 -16.01 3.08 4.21
C ARG A 55 -16.48 2.38 2.94
N VAL A 56 -15.74 1.37 2.48
CA VAL A 56 -16.09 0.60 1.28
C VAL A 56 -17.38 -0.19 1.49
N LEU A 57 -17.55 -0.79 2.66
CA LEU A 57 -18.76 -1.57 3.00
C LEU A 57 -20.00 -0.72 3.16
N LEU A 58 -19.86 0.50 3.68
CA LEU A 58 -20.97 1.45 3.83
C LEU A 58 -21.42 2.05 2.49
N GLN A 59 -20.53 2.14 1.52
CA GLN A 59 -20.81 2.70 0.19
C GLN A 59 -21.53 1.73 -0.74
N LYS A 60 -22.35 0.83 -0.33
CA LYS A 60 -23.19 -0.16 -1.04
C LYS A 60 -23.40 0.03 -2.57
N GLU A 61 -22.74 1.03 -3.16
CA GLU A 61 -22.85 1.38 -4.56
C GLU A 61 -21.88 0.55 -5.41
N SER A 62 -22.38 0.14 -6.52
CA SER A 62 -21.86 -0.66 -7.63
C SER A 62 -20.35 -0.56 -7.88
N ILE A 63 -19.54 -1.11 -6.98
CA ILE A 63 -18.14 -1.46 -7.27
C ILE A 63 -18.09 -2.56 -8.36
N TYR A 64 -19.26 -3.01 -8.82
CA TYR A 64 -19.40 -4.07 -9.80
C TYR A 64 -18.83 -3.74 -11.18
N ASP A 65 -18.81 -2.47 -11.57
CA ASP A 65 -18.36 -2.01 -12.90
C ASP A 65 -16.96 -1.40 -12.87
N THR A 66 -16.33 -1.30 -11.70
CA THR A 66 -14.98 -0.75 -11.59
C THR A 66 -13.91 -1.83 -11.67
N PRO A 67 -12.70 -1.52 -12.14
CA PRO A 67 -11.60 -2.48 -12.32
C PRO A 67 -11.06 -3.02 -10.98
N GLY A 68 -11.96 -3.58 -10.18
CA GLY A 68 -11.66 -4.41 -9.03
C GLY A 68 -11.84 -3.73 -7.68
N LEU A 69 -12.57 -4.42 -6.82
CA LEU A 69 -12.68 -4.15 -5.39
C LEU A 69 -11.32 -3.87 -4.75
N LYS A 70 -10.29 -4.63 -5.14
CA LYS A 70 -8.92 -4.48 -4.66
C LYS A 70 -8.40 -3.05 -4.87
N ALA A 71 -8.46 -2.52 -6.09
CA ALA A 71 -7.99 -1.15 -6.38
C ALA A 71 -8.77 -0.09 -5.60
N TYR A 72 -10.06 -0.33 -5.36
CA TYR A 72 -10.90 0.58 -4.58
C TYR A 72 -10.52 0.57 -3.09
N LEU A 73 -10.25 -0.59 -2.50
CA LEU A 73 -9.74 -0.71 -1.13
C LEU A 73 -8.41 0.02 -0.98
N TYR A 74 -7.47 -0.16 -1.91
CA TYR A 74 -6.19 0.56 -1.91
C TYR A 74 -6.36 2.08 -2.01
N LYS A 75 -7.28 2.54 -2.86
CA LYS A 75 -7.62 3.98 -2.96
C LYS A 75 -8.21 4.52 -1.66
N ALA A 76 -9.12 3.77 -1.03
CA ALA A 76 -9.72 4.15 0.24
C ALA A 76 -8.67 4.24 1.35
N THR A 77 -7.83 3.21 1.51
CA THR A 77 -6.71 3.19 2.48
C THR A 77 -5.75 4.35 2.25
N ARG A 78 -5.35 4.59 1.00
CA ARG A 78 -4.51 5.75 0.64
C ARG A 78 -5.10 7.08 1.11
N ASN A 79 -6.37 7.29 0.82
CA ASN A 79 -7.04 8.53 1.20
C ASN A 79 -7.09 8.70 2.73
N ARG A 80 -7.34 7.61 3.48
CA ARG A 80 -7.30 7.65 4.95
C ARG A 80 -5.90 8.01 5.47
N CYS A 81 -4.85 7.39 4.94
CA CYS A 81 -3.48 7.72 5.31
C CYS A 81 -3.14 9.19 5.04
N ILE A 82 -3.50 9.71 3.87
CA ILE A 82 -3.25 11.12 3.52
C ILE A 82 -4.03 12.06 4.45
N ASP A 83 -5.29 11.75 4.75
CA ASP A 83 -6.10 12.56 5.66
C ASP A 83 -5.53 12.53 7.08
N TYR A 84 -5.07 11.37 7.55
CA TYR A 84 -4.37 11.23 8.82
C TYR A 84 -3.11 12.11 8.87
N LEU A 85 -2.22 11.97 7.91
CA LEU A 85 -0.98 12.75 7.85
C LEU A 85 -1.24 14.26 7.74
N ARG A 86 -2.29 14.67 7.01
CA ARG A 86 -2.66 16.07 6.90
C ARG A 86 -3.13 16.66 8.22
N ARG A 87 -3.85 15.89 9.04
CA ARG A 87 -4.29 16.33 10.39
C ARG A 87 -3.10 16.42 11.34
N HIS A 88 -2.26 15.40 11.39
CA HIS A 88 -1.10 15.34 12.29
C HIS A 88 -0.03 16.39 11.97
N ARG A 89 0.18 16.74 10.68
CA ARG A 89 1.08 17.85 10.33
C ARG A 89 0.64 19.22 10.85
N ARG A 90 -0.64 19.39 11.21
CA ARG A 90 -1.14 20.63 11.82
C ARG A 90 -0.94 20.66 13.34
N GLU A 91 -0.69 19.51 13.94
CA GLU A 91 -0.56 19.35 15.40
C GLU A 91 0.90 19.32 15.86
N VAL A 92 1.85 19.04 14.95
CA VAL A 92 3.30 18.95 15.26
C VAL A 92 4.03 20.15 14.63
N PRO A 93 4.84 20.92 15.38
CA PRO A 93 5.70 21.97 14.84
C PRO A 93 6.65 21.42 13.79
N LEU A 94 6.96 22.22 12.75
CA LEU A 94 7.73 21.84 11.58
C LEU A 94 9.17 21.34 11.88
N GLU A 95 9.68 21.53 13.08
CA GLU A 95 11.06 21.22 13.49
C GLU A 95 11.28 19.72 13.79
N ASP A 96 10.25 18.92 14.05
CA ASP A 96 10.36 17.51 14.41
C ASP A 96 10.16 16.53 13.24
N VAL A 97 9.85 17.01 12.04
CA VAL A 97 9.48 16.13 10.92
C VAL A 97 10.68 15.52 10.20
N GLU A 98 11.90 16.04 10.39
CA GLU A 98 13.11 15.52 9.73
C GLU A 98 13.80 14.38 10.48
N ASN A 99 13.43 14.10 11.73
CA ASN A 99 14.11 13.14 12.60
C ASN A 99 13.22 12.04 13.18
N VAL A 100 12.18 11.59 12.49
CA VAL A 100 11.60 10.30 12.85
C VAL A 100 12.58 9.22 12.44
N LEU A 101 13.53 8.95 13.32
CA LEU A 101 14.42 7.81 13.25
C LEU A 101 13.58 6.57 13.00
N PHE A 102 13.85 5.93 11.87
CA PHE A 102 13.31 4.63 11.52
C PHE A 102 13.60 3.65 12.66
N THR A 103 12.61 3.41 13.50
CA THR A 103 12.58 2.22 14.34
C THR A 103 11.96 1.14 13.46
N PRO A 104 12.67 0.06 13.09
CA PRO A 104 12.06 -1.04 12.38
C PRO A 104 10.90 -1.55 13.25
N GLY A 105 9.67 -1.32 12.81
CA GLY A 105 8.51 -1.94 13.43
C GLY A 105 8.73 -3.45 13.44
N ALA A 106 8.23 -4.13 14.45
CA ALA A 106 8.51 -5.52 14.83
C ALA A 106 8.21 -6.59 13.75
N ASP A 107 7.83 -6.21 12.55
CA ASP A 107 7.35 -7.13 11.52
C ASP A 107 8.37 -7.45 10.41
N VAL A 108 9.66 -7.30 10.71
CA VAL A 108 10.73 -7.85 9.84
C VAL A 108 10.72 -9.39 9.83
N SER A 109 9.98 -10.03 10.73
CA SER A 109 9.90 -11.49 10.87
C SER A 109 9.17 -12.19 9.71
N VAL A 110 8.41 -11.48 8.88
CA VAL A 110 7.70 -12.04 7.71
C VAL A 110 8.65 -12.30 6.53
N TYR A 111 9.82 -11.67 6.52
CA TYR A 111 10.80 -11.85 5.44
C TYR A 111 11.71 -13.04 5.74
N GLN A 112 11.52 -14.12 4.98
CA GLN A 112 12.17 -15.42 5.22
C GLN A 112 13.68 -15.43 4.93
N SER A 113 14.22 -14.41 4.25
CA SER A 113 15.64 -14.33 3.94
C SER A 113 16.26 -12.99 4.34
N GLN A 114 17.57 -13.00 4.64
CA GLN A 114 18.35 -11.78 4.90
C GLN A 114 18.30 -10.81 3.71
N ARG A 115 18.18 -11.35 2.51
CA ARG A 115 18.03 -10.61 1.27
C ARG A 115 16.71 -9.84 1.19
N ASP A 116 15.59 -10.50 1.53
CA ASP A 116 14.28 -9.85 1.53
C ASP A 116 14.23 -8.71 2.52
N GLN A 117 14.89 -8.86 3.67
CA GLN A 117 15.03 -7.80 4.67
C GLN A 117 15.82 -6.61 4.12
N THR A 118 16.88 -6.86 3.35
CA THR A 118 17.69 -5.77 2.74
C THR A 118 16.89 -5.04 1.66
N VAL A 119 16.19 -5.77 0.79
CA VAL A 119 15.29 -5.17 -0.21
C VAL A 119 14.22 -4.31 0.45
N TYR A 120 13.60 -4.82 1.52
CA TYR A 120 12.61 -4.08 2.28
C TYR A 120 13.18 -2.79 2.90
N LYS A 121 14.37 -2.85 3.51
CA LYS A 121 15.06 -1.67 4.06
C LYS A 121 15.33 -0.62 2.97
N CYS A 122 15.83 -1.05 1.80
CA CYS A 122 16.04 -0.16 0.66
C CYS A 122 14.74 0.47 0.17
N MET A 123 13.66 -0.30 0.11
CA MET A 123 12.33 0.21 -0.21
C MET A 123 11.88 1.28 0.79
N GLN A 124 12.08 1.05 2.10
CA GLN A 124 11.70 2.00 3.14
C GLN A 124 12.52 3.31 3.12
N ALA A 125 13.74 3.28 2.61
CA ALA A 125 14.58 4.46 2.44
C ALA A 125 14.19 5.35 1.24
N LEU A 126 13.33 4.86 0.35
CA LEU A 126 12.87 5.63 -0.81
C LEU A 126 11.89 6.74 -0.41
N PRO A 127 11.82 7.84 -1.19
CA PRO A 127 10.74 8.81 -1.09
C PRO A 127 9.36 8.12 -1.19
N GLN A 128 8.38 8.59 -0.40
CA GLN A 128 7.06 7.99 -0.31
C GLN A 128 6.40 7.69 -1.67
N GLN A 129 6.49 8.62 -2.62
CA GLN A 129 5.89 8.43 -3.95
C GLN A 129 6.54 7.30 -4.75
N TYR A 130 7.84 7.07 -4.56
CA TYR A 130 8.57 5.97 -5.22
C TYR A 130 8.19 4.64 -4.58
N ARG A 131 8.18 4.59 -3.27
CA ARG A 131 7.75 3.43 -2.49
C ARG A 131 6.33 3.00 -2.84
N GLU A 132 5.38 3.97 -2.88
CA GLU A 132 3.99 3.74 -3.25
C GLU A 132 3.86 3.05 -4.62
N VAL A 133 4.46 3.60 -5.67
CA VAL A 133 4.29 3.05 -7.01
C VAL A 133 4.99 1.70 -7.19
N LEU A 134 6.10 1.45 -6.48
CA LEU A 134 6.76 0.15 -6.47
C LEU A 134 5.92 -0.89 -5.72
N GLU A 135 5.36 -0.55 -4.57
CA GLU A 135 4.46 -1.44 -3.81
C GLU A 135 3.28 -1.88 -4.69
N LEU A 136 2.58 -0.92 -5.30
CA LEU A 136 1.44 -1.21 -6.15
C LEU A 136 1.81 -2.03 -7.39
N ALA A 137 2.96 -1.77 -8.01
CA ALA A 137 3.36 -2.44 -9.25
C ALA A 137 3.89 -3.87 -9.00
N TYR A 138 4.72 -4.06 -7.98
CA TYR A 138 5.45 -5.31 -7.78
C TYR A 138 4.82 -6.24 -6.75
N PHE A 139 4.38 -5.72 -5.63
CA PHE A 139 3.75 -6.54 -4.59
C PHE A 139 2.28 -6.80 -4.92
N GLU A 140 1.56 -5.76 -5.34
CA GLU A 140 0.14 -5.87 -5.66
C GLU A 140 -0.14 -6.24 -7.11
N ARG A 141 0.89 -6.19 -7.97
CA ARG A 141 0.82 -6.53 -9.40
C ARG A 141 -0.24 -5.71 -10.16
N PHE A 142 -0.40 -4.44 -9.78
CA PHE A 142 -1.33 -3.55 -10.45
C PHE A 142 -0.81 -3.11 -11.81
N SER A 143 -1.71 -3.08 -12.80
CA SER A 143 -1.46 -2.40 -14.06
C SER A 143 -1.33 -0.89 -13.85
N VAL A 144 -0.70 -0.19 -14.80
CA VAL A 144 -0.58 1.27 -14.76
C VAL A 144 -1.94 1.94 -14.58
N ASP A 145 -2.98 1.44 -15.23
CA ASP A 145 -4.34 2.00 -15.11
C ASP A 145 -4.89 1.87 -13.69
N ARG A 146 -4.66 0.73 -13.03
CA ARG A 146 -5.04 0.53 -11.63
C ARG A 146 -4.23 1.45 -10.69
N ILE A 147 -2.93 1.63 -10.95
CA ILE A 147 -2.10 2.58 -10.20
C ILE A 147 -2.61 4.01 -10.38
N CYS A 148 -3.01 4.39 -11.60
CA CYS A 148 -3.64 5.69 -11.85
C CYS A 148 -4.93 5.87 -11.04
N LEU A 149 -5.77 4.83 -10.98
CA LEU A 149 -7.01 4.85 -10.19
C LEU A 149 -6.75 5.05 -8.70
N VAL A 150 -5.77 4.33 -8.14
CA VAL A 150 -5.41 4.41 -6.72
C VAL A 150 -4.79 5.75 -6.38
N THR A 151 -3.82 6.21 -7.20
CA THR A 151 -3.00 7.39 -6.88
C THR A 151 -3.61 8.70 -7.35
N GLY A 152 -4.60 8.65 -8.25
CA GLY A 152 -5.16 9.84 -8.91
C GLY A 152 -4.20 10.49 -9.93
N LYS A 153 -3.10 9.81 -10.30
CA LYS A 153 -2.10 10.31 -11.24
C LYS A 153 -2.41 9.89 -12.68
N ARG A 154 -1.93 10.70 -13.65
CA ARG A 154 -2.02 10.34 -15.07
C ARG A 154 -0.99 9.26 -15.43
N SER A 155 -1.27 8.44 -16.44
CA SER A 155 -0.39 7.33 -16.86
C SER A 155 1.06 7.77 -17.10
N LYS A 156 1.28 8.91 -17.77
CA LYS A 156 2.63 9.46 -17.98
C LYS A 156 3.37 9.75 -16.66
N GLN A 157 2.65 10.23 -15.65
CA GLN A 157 3.24 10.49 -14.33
C GLN A 157 3.60 9.18 -13.63
N VAL A 158 2.74 8.16 -13.73
CA VAL A 158 2.99 6.82 -13.15
C VAL A 158 4.20 6.18 -13.82
N TYR A 159 4.31 6.18 -15.15
CA TYR A 159 5.47 5.67 -15.86
C TYR A 159 6.77 6.37 -15.43
N ASN A 160 6.76 7.71 -15.34
CA ASN A 160 7.92 8.48 -14.91
C ASN A 160 8.32 8.17 -13.47
N LEU A 161 7.33 8.02 -12.57
CA LEU A 161 7.57 7.64 -11.18
C LEU A 161 8.16 6.24 -11.08
N LEU A 162 7.60 5.26 -11.78
CA LEU A 162 8.11 3.89 -11.81
C LEU A 162 9.55 3.83 -12.32
N SER A 163 9.87 4.55 -13.40
CA SER A 163 11.23 4.61 -13.95
C SER A 163 12.23 5.17 -12.93
N ARG A 164 11.91 6.32 -12.32
CA ARG A 164 12.76 6.95 -11.32
C ARG A 164 12.87 6.12 -10.04
N ALA A 165 11.78 5.51 -9.60
CA ALA A 165 11.73 4.68 -8.41
C ALA A 165 12.61 3.43 -8.58
N ARG A 166 12.56 2.78 -9.75
CA ARG A 166 13.44 1.65 -10.07
C ARG A 166 14.91 2.04 -10.05
N ALA A 167 15.26 3.16 -10.68
CA ALA A 167 16.64 3.66 -10.69
C ALA A 167 17.14 3.96 -9.27
N ALA A 168 16.32 4.61 -8.44
CA ALA A 168 16.66 4.91 -7.06
C ALA A 168 16.80 3.63 -6.21
N LEU A 169 15.89 2.66 -6.35
CA LEU A 169 15.96 1.39 -5.65
C LEU A 169 17.23 0.62 -6.05
N LYS A 170 17.52 0.54 -7.35
CA LYS A 170 18.73 -0.10 -7.86
C LYS A 170 19.99 0.49 -7.20
N THR A 171 20.10 1.82 -7.15
CA THR A 171 21.24 2.49 -6.52
C THR A 171 21.40 2.13 -5.03
N LEU A 172 20.28 1.98 -4.31
CA LEU A 172 20.31 1.58 -2.90
C LEU A 172 20.73 0.12 -2.74
N LEU A 173 20.19 -0.78 -3.57
CA LEU A 173 20.52 -2.21 -3.55
C LEU A 173 21.99 -2.46 -3.89
N GLU A 174 22.53 -1.75 -4.89
CA GLU A 174 23.95 -1.84 -5.25
C GLU A 174 24.89 -1.41 -4.09
N LYS A 175 24.47 -0.42 -3.31
CA LYS A 175 25.23 0.00 -2.10
C LYS A 175 25.23 -1.06 -1.00
N GLU A 176 24.16 -1.86 -0.92
CA GLU A 176 24.06 -3.00 0.01
C GLU A 176 24.65 -4.30 -0.55
N GLY A 177 25.33 -4.23 -1.72
CA GLY A 177 25.98 -5.38 -2.34
C GLY A 177 25.05 -6.34 -3.09
N ILE A 178 23.80 -5.93 -3.35
CA ILE A 178 22.85 -6.72 -4.15
C ILE A 178 22.95 -6.26 -5.60
N THR A 179 23.38 -7.16 -6.49
CA THR A 179 23.54 -6.89 -7.93
C THR A 179 22.33 -7.38 -8.74
N HIS A 180 22.27 -6.99 -10.01
CA HIS A 180 21.18 -7.38 -10.92
C HIS A 180 21.11 -8.91 -11.16
N GLU A 181 22.22 -9.64 -10.97
CA GLU A 181 22.27 -11.10 -11.09
C GLU A 181 21.59 -11.80 -9.92
N ASP A 182 21.33 -11.05 -8.84
CA ASP A 182 20.70 -11.51 -7.62
C ASP A 182 19.19 -11.22 -7.59
N LEU A 183 18.61 -10.49 -8.53
CA LEU A 183 17.19 -10.11 -8.59
C LEU A 183 16.44 -10.93 -9.62
#